data_76e275e350de71af9644cda7711d1cee
#
_entry.id   76e275e350de71af9644cda7711d1cee
#
_cell.length_a   1.000
_cell.length_b   1.000
_cell.length_c   1.000
_cell.angle_alpha   90.00
_cell.angle_beta   90.00
_cell.angle_gamma   90.00
#
_symmetry.space_group_name_H-M   'P 1'
#
loop_
_entity.id
_entity.type
_entity.pdbx_description
1 polymer ?
#
loop_
_entity_poly.entity_id
_entity_poly.type
_entity_poly.pdbx_seq_one_letter_code
_entity_poly.pdbx_strand_id
1 'polypeptide(L)'
;MSLEPVDVLIIGAGASGSAIAWSLVETRMKILCLEQGDWVNPLDYPSTGRDWEARSFKDFSINPNRRKLNADYPVNDKNSPISVANYNAVGGSSILYAAHYPRFHPSDFRVRSLDGVADDWPIDYETLAPFYDENDRMVGVSGLAGDTAYPPKESQMPPVPLGLSGATLAQGFNSMGWHWWPSDAAIATEDYDGRAKCINLGACMSGCAQGAKATPDITYWPHAIRAGVQIRTNARVREIAISDEGLASGAYFFDENGVEQFQPAEVVIMACNGVGTPRILLNSQSDRHPDGLGNSSGLLGKNLMFHPYGLVRGVFDEPMDGNAGPGVCIWSQEFYETDINRGFVRGFTYECNRGTGPVSTALTGMLREQIPAGQGFHDAFLKLDRRTTGMVGICEDLPEEHNQVTLDPELKDSHGIPAPKIDYALSENSKKMLDFVVERGSEVLTAAGAKEIYSETPISVGGWHLMGTARMGTDPDRSVVNEWGRSHDVKNLFVVDGSVFVTSAGVNPTRTIQALALYVGDSIKKRLANLFD
;
A
#
# COMPACT_ATOMS: atom_id res chain seq x y z
N MET A 1 33.98 14.16 -2.83
CA MET A 1 33.86 14.46 -4.27
C MET A 1 32.38 14.65 -4.56
N SER A 2 31.99 15.69 -5.29
CA SER A 2 30.59 15.82 -5.73
C SER A 2 30.27 14.69 -6.69
N LEU A 3 29.11 14.04 -6.51
CA LEU A 3 28.61 13.05 -7.44
C LEU A 3 28.22 13.71 -8.76
N GLU A 4 28.28 12.97 -9.87
CA GLU A 4 27.86 13.47 -11.17
C GLU A 4 26.37 13.84 -11.16
N PRO A 5 25.97 15.01 -11.70
CA PRO A 5 24.58 15.41 -11.78
C PRO A 5 23.72 14.43 -12.59
N VAL A 6 22.46 14.33 -12.22
CA VAL A 6 21.44 13.58 -12.97
C VAL A 6 20.30 14.52 -13.38
N ASP A 7 19.60 14.18 -14.47
CA ASP A 7 18.43 14.96 -14.90
C ASP A 7 17.25 14.73 -13.96
N VAL A 8 17.05 13.47 -13.52
CA VAL A 8 15.96 13.08 -12.63
C VAL A 8 16.50 12.25 -11.47
N LEU A 9 16.20 12.68 -10.26
CA LEU A 9 16.47 11.96 -9.02
C LEU A 9 15.14 11.49 -8.41
N ILE A 10 14.98 10.17 -8.30
CA ILE A 10 13.81 9.55 -7.66
C ILE A 10 14.20 9.09 -6.26
N ILE A 11 13.38 9.42 -5.26
CA ILE A 11 13.60 9.02 -3.88
C ILE A 11 12.61 7.91 -3.51
N GLY A 12 13.12 6.68 -3.39
CA GLY A 12 12.34 5.47 -3.08
C GLY A 12 12.08 4.56 -4.27
N ALA A 13 12.48 3.30 -4.17
CA ALA A 13 12.36 2.27 -5.21
C ALA A 13 11.12 1.37 -5.04
N GLY A 14 10.06 1.89 -4.41
CA GLY A 14 8.78 1.20 -4.22
C GLY A 14 7.89 1.20 -5.48
N ALA A 15 6.58 1.02 -5.26
CA ALA A 15 5.58 0.90 -6.32
C ALA A 15 5.56 2.12 -7.26
N SER A 16 5.49 3.35 -6.72
CA SER A 16 5.43 4.56 -7.51
C SER A 16 6.78 4.92 -8.14
N GLY A 17 7.89 4.78 -7.38
CA GLY A 17 9.24 5.08 -7.89
C GLY A 17 9.63 4.22 -9.09
N SER A 18 9.23 2.97 -9.10
CA SER A 18 9.46 2.05 -10.23
C SER A 18 8.63 2.42 -11.46
N ALA A 19 7.35 2.74 -11.26
CA ALA A 19 6.44 3.09 -12.34
C ALA A 19 6.84 4.41 -13.02
N ILE A 20 7.18 5.46 -12.23
CA ILE A 20 7.64 6.74 -12.78
C ILE A 20 8.99 6.58 -13.48
N ALA A 21 9.93 5.80 -12.90
CA ALA A 21 11.22 5.53 -13.51
C ALA A 21 11.06 4.90 -14.90
N TRP A 22 10.20 3.88 -15.01
CA TRP A 22 9.92 3.23 -16.29
C TRP A 22 9.20 4.16 -17.26
N SER A 23 8.23 4.96 -16.81
CA SER A 23 7.51 5.93 -17.66
C SER A 23 8.46 6.95 -18.32
N LEU A 24 9.54 7.32 -17.66
CA LEU A 24 10.49 8.34 -18.12
C LEU A 24 11.63 7.79 -19.00
N VAL A 25 11.77 6.47 -19.19
CA VAL A 25 12.89 5.90 -19.97
C VAL A 25 12.97 6.41 -21.41
N GLU A 26 11.83 6.73 -22.03
CA GLU A 26 11.76 7.23 -23.41
C GLU A 26 12.35 8.63 -23.57
N THR A 27 12.49 9.41 -22.48
CA THR A 27 13.02 10.77 -22.50
C THR A 27 14.52 10.83 -22.75
N ARG A 28 15.24 9.72 -22.54
CA ARG A 28 16.71 9.63 -22.53
C ARG A 28 17.38 10.46 -21.45
N MET A 29 16.64 10.96 -20.48
CA MET A 29 17.19 11.62 -19.29
C MET A 29 18.04 10.65 -18.48
N LYS A 30 19.06 11.16 -17.81
CA LYS A 30 19.87 10.41 -16.85
C LYS A 30 19.07 10.30 -15.54
N ILE A 31 18.53 9.11 -15.27
CA ILE A 31 17.64 8.85 -14.13
C ILE A 31 18.38 8.02 -13.08
N LEU A 32 18.38 8.49 -11.84
CA LEU A 32 18.89 7.78 -10.67
C LEU A 32 17.78 7.65 -9.63
N CYS A 33 17.61 6.46 -9.08
CA CYS A 33 16.79 6.22 -7.89
C CYS A 33 17.67 5.95 -6.67
N LEU A 34 17.39 6.63 -5.54
CA LEU A 34 17.97 6.33 -4.23
C LEU A 34 16.99 5.51 -3.40
N GLU A 35 17.43 4.35 -2.92
CA GLU A 35 16.66 3.46 -2.05
C GLU A 35 17.44 3.18 -0.77
N GLN A 36 16.78 3.34 0.40
CA GLN A 36 17.44 3.13 1.70
C GLN A 36 17.68 1.66 2.04
N GLY A 37 16.87 0.76 1.47
CA GLY A 37 17.05 -0.68 1.58
C GLY A 37 17.90 -1.26 0.44
N ASP A 38 17.95 -2.59 0.38
CA ASP A 38 18.66 -3.31 -0.67
C ASP A 38 17.70 -4.22 -1.45
N TRP A 39 18.22 -4.91 -2.44
CA TRP A 39 17.52 -6.01 -3.11
C TRP A 39 17.29 -7.16 -2.14
N VAL A 40 16.12 -7.77 -2.18
CA VAL A 40 15.84 -8.98 -1.42
C VAL A 40 16.11 -10.19 -2.32
N ASN A 41 17.00 -11.07 -1.87
CA ASN A 41 17.24 -12.32 -2.59
C ASN A 41 15.99 -13.22 -2.43
N PRO A 42 15.41 -13.73 -3.54
CA PRO A 42 14.26 -14.63 -3.48
C PRO A 42 14.47 -15.89 -2.62
N LEU A 43 15.72 -16.35 -2.47
CA LEU A 43 16.06 -17.48 -1.60
C LEU A 43 15.92 -17.15 -0.10
N ASP A 44 15.91 -15.89 0.26
CA ASP A 44 15.74 -15.44 1.65
C ASP A 44 14.27 -15.36 2.06
N TYR A 45 13.32 -15.40 1.12
CA TYR A 45 11.91 -15.39 1.47
C TYR A 45 11.52 -16.64 2.27
N PRO A 46 10.78 -16.48 3.37
CA PRO A 46 10.43 -17.59 4.25
C PRO A 46 9.44 -18.59 3.66
N SER A 47 8.75 -18.24 2.57
CA SER A 47 7.65 -19.04 2.00
C SER A 47 8.00 -20.50 1.65
N THR A 48 9.28 -20.83 1.51
CA THR A 48 9.77 -22.22 1.28
C THR A 48 10.29 -22.90 2.55
N GLY A 49 10.44 -22.16 3.65
CA GLY A 49 10.99 -22.66 4.91
C GLY A 49 9.92 -23.22 5.85
N ARG A 50 10.31 -24.22 6.67
CA ARG A 50 9.41 -24.73 7.71
C ARG A 50 9.16 -23.75 8.85
N ASP A 51 10.03 -22.76 9.01
CA ASP A 51 10.00 -21.69 10.00
C ASP A 51 9.38 -20.40 9.48
N TRP A 52 8.66 -20.46 8.34
CA TRP A 52 8.14 -19.28 7.64
C TRP A 52 7.29 -18.36 8.53
N GLU A 53 6.46 -18.91 9.43
CA GLU A 53 5.66 -18.10 10.34
C GLU A 53 6.52 -17.36 11.36
N ALA A 54 7.52 -18.03 11.95
CA ALA A 54 8.44 -17.40 12.90
C ALA A 54 9.22 -16.25 12.25
N ARG A 55 9.68 -16.43 11.03
CA ARG A 55 10.37 -15.39 10.26
C ARG A 55 9.44 -14.25 9.87
N SER A 56 8.17 -14.54 9.56
CA SER A 56 7.15 -13.51 9.28
C SER A 56 6.86 -12.63 10.51
N PHE A 57 7.07 -13.13 11.72
CA PHE A 57 6.97 -12.32 12.95
C PHE A 57 8.26 -11.56 13.30
N LYS A 58 9.38 -11.87 12.67
CA LYS A 58 10.70 -11.29 12.96
C LYS A 58 11.26 -10.53 11.74
N ASP A 59 12.07 -11.21 10.92
CA ASP A 59 12.85 -10.58 9.84
C ASP A 59 11.97 -10.09 8.68
N PHE A 60 10.81 -10.73 8.48
CA PHE A 60 9.79 -10.37 7.49
C PHE A 60 8.52 -9.81 8.13
N SER A 61 8.61 -9.28 9.34
CA SER A 61 7.51 -8.56 9.95
C SER A 61 7.20 -7.30 9.13
N ILE A 62 5.91 -7.02 8.97
CA ILE A 62 5.45 -5.77 8.33
C ILE A 62 5.73 -4.53 9.19
N ASN A 63 5.90 -4.69 10.50
CA ASN A 63 6.18 -3.61 11.42
C ASN A 63 7.69 -3.33 11.52
N PRO A 64 8.18 -2.14 11.09
CA PRO A 64 9.60 -1.80 11.11
C PRO A 64 10.17 -1.77 12.53
N ASN A 65 9.37 -1.41 13.55
CA ASN A 65 9.80 -1.40 14.95
C ASN A 65 10.09 -2.80 15.51
N ARG A 66 9.49 -3.85 14.92
CA ARG A 66 9.77 -5.26 15.26
C ARG A 66 10.95 -5.80 14.48
N ARG A 67 11.01 -5.50 13.19
CA ARG A 67 12.01 -6.02 12.26
C ARG A 67 13.41 -5.50 12.56
N LYS A 68 13.55 -4.18 12.73
CA LYS A 68 14.80 -3.49 13.11
C LYS A 68 15.99 -3.82 12.20
N LEU A 69 15.77 -3.90 10.90
CA LEU A 69 16.86 -4.02 9.92
C LEU A 69 17.60 -2.68 9.78
N ASN A 70 18.83 -2.70 9.28
CA ASN A 70 19.61 -1.48 9.05
C ASN A 70 18.89 -0.50 8.11
N ALA A 71 18.10 -1.01 7.16
CA ALA A 71 17.27 -0.21 6.27
C ALA A 71 16.06 0.43 6.97
N ASP A 72 15.68 -0.05 8.15
CA ASP A 72 14.52 0.48 8.87
C ASP A 72 14.85 1.76 9.62
N TYR A 73 13.83 2.56 9.83
CA TYR A 73 13.83 3.66 10.78
C TYR A 73 12.70 3.43 11.80
N PRO A 74 12.87 3.89 13.05
CA PRO A 74 11.82 3.76 14.04
C PRO A 74 10.63 4.66 13.68
N VAL A 75 9.42 4.22 14.04
CA VAL A 75 8.19 4.99 13.90
C VAL A 75 7.57 5.16 15.28
N ASN A 76 7.28 6.39 15.68
CA ASN A 76 6.51 6.66 16.90
C ASN A 76 5.01 6.67 16.57
N ASP A 77 4.36 5.53 16.72
CA ASP A 77 2.92 5.34 16.49
C ASP A 77 2.13 5.12 17.80
N LYS A 78 2.66 5.61 18.94
CA LYS A 78 2.03 5.45 20.26
C LYS A 78 0.64 6.11 20.36
N ASN A 79 0.41 7.15 19.57
CA ASN A 79 -0.86 7.89 19.54
C ASN A 79 -1.78 7.39 18.41
N SER A 80 -1.59 6.15 17.95
CA SER A 80 -2.41 5.56 16.89
C SER A 80 -2.89 4.17 17.29
N PRO A 81 -4.18 3.84 17.11
CA PRO A 81 -4.69 2.48 17.29
C PRO A 81 -4.21 1.53 16.18
N ILE A 82 -3.66 2.08 15.08
CA ILE A 82 -3.16 1.34 13.93
C ILE A 82 -1.67 1.63 13.78
N SER A 83 -0.85 0.58 13.85
CA SER A 83 0.61 0.68 13.67
C SER A 83 0.97 0.78 12.20
N VAL A 84 1.96 1.61 11.89
CA VAL A 84 2.51 1.73 10.53
C VAL A 84 3.19 0.43 10.11
N ALA A 85 2.82 -0.02 8.92
CA ALA A 85 3.44 -1.14 8.24
C ALA A 85 4.14 -0.67 6.96
N ASN A 86 5.42 -1.00 6.82
CA ASN A 86 6.19 -0.73 5.61
C ASN A 86 7.32 -1.76 5.45
N TYR A 87 7.95 -1.76 4.29
CA TYR A 87 9.15 -2.55 4.04
C TYR A 87 10.12 -1.74 3.17
N ASN A 88 11.37 -1.62 3.63
CA ASN A 88 12.39 -0.81 2.99
C ASN A 88 13.32 -1.72 2.18
N ALA A 89 13.08 -1.79 0.89
CA ALA A 89 13.83 -2.56 -0.09
C ALA A 89 13.50 -2.09 -1.52
N VAL A 90 14.27 -2.48 -2.51
CA VAL A 90 13.84 -2.36 -3.91
C VAL A 90 12.57 -3.20 -4.10
N GLY A 91 11.49 -2.56 -4.56
CA GLY A 91 10.14 -3.12 -4.58
C GLY A 91 9.24 -2.58 -3.46
N GLY A 92 9.83 -2.03 -2.38
CA GLY A 92 9.12 -1.40 -1.27
C GLY A 92 8.17 -2.34 -0.54
N SER A 93 7.14 -1.77 0.07
CA SER A 93 6.15 -2.51 0.88
C SER A 93 5.39 -3.59 0.10
N SER A 94 5.36 -3.53 -1.24
CA SER A 94 4.74 -4.58 -2.07
C SER A 94 5.44 -5.95 -1.97
N ILE A 95 6.69 -5.99 -1.49
CA ILE A 95 7.36 -7.26 -1.14
C ILE A 95 6.52 -8.07 -0.14
N LEU A 96 5.84 -7.41 0.79
CA LEU A 96 5.04 -8.04 1.85
C LEU A 96 3.53 -7.88 1.69
N TYR A 97 3.02 -7.36 0.57
CA TYR A 97 1.58 -7.19 0.37
C TYR A 97 0.87 -8.50 -0.03
N ALA A 98 -0.45 -8.53 0.13
CA ALA A 98 -1.27 -9.69 -0.24
C ALA A 98 -1.50 -9.82 -1.75
N ALA A 99 -1.30 -8.73 -2.50
CA ALA A 99 -1.52 -8.61 -3.94
C ALA A 99 -2.98 -8.51 -4.40
N HIS A 100 -3.92 -8.09 -3.52
CA HIS A 100 -5.18 -7.53 -4.00
C HIS A 100 -4.89 -6.29 -4.86
N TYR A 101 -5.54 -6.19 -6.01
CA TYR A 101 -5.13 -5.21 -7.02
C TYR A 101 -6.31 -4.53 -7.70
N PRO A 102 -7.27 -3.97 -6.92
CA PRO A 102 -8.43 -3.27 -7.45
C PRO A 102 -8.05 -1.93 -8.07
N ARG A 103 -8.91 -1.41 -8.95
CA ARG A 103 -8.93 0.01 -9.33
C ARG A 103 -9.81 0.78 -8.36
N PHE A 104 -9.63 2.09 -8.26
CA PHE A 104 -10.64 2.96 -7.67
C PHE A 104 -11.89 2.97 -8.53
N HIS A 105 -13.05 3.24 -7.93
CA HIS A 105 -14.29 3.48 -8.65
C HIS A 105 -14.37 4.92 -9.15
N PRO A 106 -15.15 5.23 -10.18
CA PRO A 106 -15.39 6.62 -10.59
C PRO A 106 -15.91 7.52 -9.46
N SER A 107 -16.72 6.97 -8.55
CA SER A 107 -17.25 7.67 -7.37
C SER A 107 -16.17 8.13 -6.39
N ASP A 108 -15.04 7.43 -6.30
CA ASP A 108 -13.94 7.75 -5.38
C ASP A 108 -13.25 9.08 -5.71
N PHE A 109 -13.37 9.52 -6.96
CA PHE A 109 -12.85 10.80 -7.43
C PHE A 109 -13.81 11.98 -7.20
N ARG A 110 -15.04 11.72 -6.72
CA ARG A 110 -16.14 12.69 -6.60
C ARG A 110 -16.82 12.66 -5.23
N VAL A 111 -16.07 12.37 -4.18
CA VAL A 111 -16.60 12.17 -2.83
C VAL A 111 -17.31 13.42 -2.30
N ARG A 112 -16.73 14.62 -2.53
CA ARG A 112 -17.37 15.88 -2.11
C ARG A 112 -18.67 16.12 -2.85
N SER A 113 -18.67 15.92 -4.16
CA SER A 113 -19.86 16.15 -5.00
C SER A 113 -20.97 15.15 -4.73
N LEU A 114 -20.65 13.89 -4.41
CA LEU A 114 -21.63 12.82 -4.21
C LEU A 114 -22.11 12.74 -2.77
N ASP A 115 -21.20 12.83 -1.80
CA ASP A 115 -21.47 12.51 -0.39
C ASP A 115 -21.35 13.72 0.54
N GLY A 116 -20.88 14.87 0.05
CA GLY A 116 -20.78 16.11 0.81
C GLY A 116 -19.63 16.16 1.83
N VAL A 117 -18.75 15.16 1.85
CA VAL A 117 -17.58 15.05 2.75
C VAL A 117 -16.28 15.09 1.97
N ALA A 118 -15.15 15.32 2.64
CA ALA A 118 -13.82 15.40 2.03
C ALA A 118 -13.75 16.42 0.87
N ASP A 119 -12.98 16.13 -0.17
CA ASP A 119 -12.90 16.92 -1.40
C ASP A 119 -12.97 16.01 -2.63
N ASP A 120 -13.32 16.56 -3.80
CA ASP A 120 -13.16 15.86 -5.08
C ASP A 120 -11.69 15.86 -5.49
N TRP A 121 -11.26 14.81 -6.17
CA TRP A 121 -9.97 14.80 -6.82
C TRP A 121 -9.92 15.80 -7.97
N PRO A 122 -8.75 16.42 -8.27
CA PRO A 122 -8.62 17.33 -9.42
C PRO A 122 -8.56 16.59 -10.76
N ILE A 123 -8.58 15.27 -10.73
CA ILE A 123 -8.63 14.36 -11.87
C ILE A 123 -9.80 13.38 -11.67
N ASP A 124 -10.18 12.66 -12.72
CA ASP A 124 -11.25 11.66 -12.71
C ASP A 124 -10.76 10.26 -13.09
N TYR A 125 -11.67 9.30 -13.03
CA TYR A 125 -11.38 7.91 -13.39
C TYR A 125 -10.94 7.80 -14.86
N GLU A 126 -11.61 8.52 -15.75
CA GLU A 126 -11.36 8.53 -17.19
C GLU A 126 -9.94 9.01 -17.51
N THR A 127 -9.45 9.98 -16.76
CA THR A 127 -8.04 10.45 -16.84
C THR A 127 -7.05 9.34 -16.50
N LEU A 128 -7.34 8.51 -15.50
CA LEU A 128 -6.45 7.43 -15.06
C LEU A 128 -6.68 6.10 -15.79
N ALA A 129 -7.81 5.89 -16.44
CA ALA A 129 -8.15 4.62 -17.09
C ALA A 129 -7.06 4.10 -18.04
N PRO A 130 -6.47 4.90 -18.95
CA PRO A 130 -5.39 4.45 -19.83
C PRO A 130 -4.13 3.96 -19.05
N PHE A 131 -3.82 4.62 -17.92
CA PHE A 131 -2.66 4.30 -17.09
C PHE A 131 -2.92 3.08 -16.20
N TYR A 132 -4.17 2.83 -15.80
CA TYR A 132 -4.57 1.55 -15.23
C TYR A 132 -4.34 0.41 -16.22
N ASP A 133 -4.74 0.55 -17.47
CA ASP A 133 -4.57 -0.48 -18.51
C ASP A 133 -3.08 -0.74 -18.80
N GLU A 134 -2.26 0.32 -18.83
CA GLU A 134 -0.81 0.22 -19.00
C GLU A 134 -0.16 -0.51 -17.81
N ASN A 135 -0.52 -0.14 -16.60
CA ASN A 135 -0.06 -0.78 -15.38
C ASN A 135 -0.47 -2.26 -15.31
N ASP A 136 -1.70 -2.59 -15.72
CA ASP A 136 -2.21 -3.96 -15.72
C ASP A 136 -1.39 -4.87 -16.62
N ARG A 137 -0.99 -4.38 -17.79
CA ARG A 137 -0.11 -5.11 -18.72
C ARG A 137 1.30 -5.28 -18.15
N MET A 138 1.87 -4.23 -17.53
CA MET A 138 3.21 -4.31 -16.93
C MET A 138 3.25 -5.29 -15.74
N VAL A 139 2.23 -5.26 -14.91
CA VAL A 139 2.12 -6.11 -13.71
C VAL A 139 1.68 -7.53 -14.06
N GLY A 140 0.89 -7.70 -15.12
CA GLY A 140 0.21 -8.96 -15.43
C GLY A 140 -0.89 -9.24 -14.40
N VAL A 141 -1.97 -8.45 -14.46
CA VAL A 141 -3.09 -8.59 -13.52
C VAL A 141 -3.96 -9.78 -13.91
N SER A 142 -4.19 -10.70 -12.99
CA SER A 142 -5.18 -11.76 -13.14
C SER A 142 -6.53 -11.31 -12.59
N GLY A 143 -7.63 -11.75 -13.22
CA GLY A 143 -8.97 -11.38 -12.83
C GLY A 143 -10.02 -11.90 -13.79
N LEU A 144 -11.26 -11.47 -13.61
CA LEU A 144 -12.38 -11.81 -14.49
C LEU A 144 -13.09 -10.54 -14.93
N ALA A 145 -13.23 -10.36 -16.24
CA ALA A 145 -13.99 -9.25 -16.80
C ALA A 145 -15.49 -9.38 -16.48
N GLY A 146 -16.20 -8.25 -16.49
CA GLY A 146 -17.67 -8.22 -16.36
C GLY A 146 -18.17 -8.00 -14.92
N ASP A 147 -17.30 -7.65 -13.97
CA ASP A 147 -17.73 -7.19 -12.65
C ASP A 147 -18.56 -5.90 -12.82
N THR A 148 -19.84 -5.96 -12.39
CA THR A 148 -20.78 -4.84 -12.51
C THR A 148 -20.47 -3.67 -11.57
N ALA A 149 -19.61 -3.88 -10.57
CA ALA A 149 -19.16 -2.83 -9.67
C ALA A 149 -18.15 -1.87 -10.32
N TYR A 150 -17.57 -2.24 -11.47
CA TYR A 150 -16.55 -1.45 -12.17
C TYR A 150 -16.95 -1.07 -13.58
N PRO A 151 -16.40 0.01 -14.14
CA PRO A 151 -16.37 0.22 -15.58
C PRO A 151 -15.74 -0.99 -16.29
N PRO A 152 -16.11 -1.25 -17.55
CA PRO A 152 -15.53 -2.36 -18.31
C PRO A 152 -14.01 -2.30 -18.32
N LYS A 153 -13.38 -3.42 -18.00
CA LYS A 153 -11.91 -3.60 -17.98
C LYS A 153 -11.55 -4.99 -18.43
N GLU A 154 -10.34 -5.14 -18.92
CA GLU A 154 -9.77 -6.45 -19.28
C GLU A 154 -8.85 -6.96 -18.17
N SER A 155 -8.64 -8.26 -18.16
CA SER A 155 -7.64 -8.92 -17.30
C SER A 155 -6.60 -9.60 -18.18
N GLN A 156 -5.34 -9.63 -17.73
CA GLN A 156 -4.24 -10.19 -18.51
C GLN A 156 -4.19 -11.71 -18.42
N MET A 157 -4.71 -12.26 -17.33
CA MET A 157 -4.72 -13.70 -17.04
C MET A 157 -6.05 -14.10 -16.37
N PRO A 158 -6.44 -15.39 -16.41
CA PRO A 158 -7.57 -15.89 -15.65
C PRO A 158 -7.48 -15.55 -14.15
N PRO A 159 -8.61 -15.48 -13.44
CA PRO A 159 -8.61 -15.13 -12.02
C PRO A 159 -7.91 -16.21 -11.16
N VAL A 160 -7.43 -15.81 -9.99
CA VAL A 160 -6.97 -16.75 -8.97
C VAL A 160 -8.12 -17.70 -8.62
N PRO A 161 -7.88 -19.03 -8.58
CA PRO A 161 -8.92 -19.98 -8.21
C PRO A 161 -9.50 -19.70 -6.82
N LEU A 162 -10.81 -19.78 -6.69
CA LEU A 162 -11.53 -19.52 -5.42
C LEU A 162 -11.03 -20.42 -4.27
N GLY A 163 -10.67 -21.67 -4.58
CA GLY A 163 -10.38 -22.67 -3.55
C GLY A 163 -11.61 -22.97 -2.68
N LEU A 164 -11.41 -23.68 -1.58
CA LEU A 164 -12.48 -23.98 -0.64
C LEU A 164 -12.93 -22.72 0.10
N SER A 165 -11.99 -21.89 0.53
CA SER A 165 -12.28 -20.63 1.25
C SER A 165 -13.13 -19.67 0.42
N GLY A 166 -12.72 -19.38 -0.82
CA GLY A 166 -13.48 -18.49 -1.70
C GLY A 166 -14.84 -19.07 -2.10
N ALA A 167 -14.92 -20.39 -2.37
CA ALA A 167 -16.19 -21.05 -2.68
C ALA A 167 -17.17 -21.01 -1.50
N THR A 168 -16.69 -21.17 -0.27
CA THR A 168 -17.50 -21.05 0.95
C THR A 168 -18.05 -19.64 1.12
N LEU A 169 -17.21 -18.61 0.92
CA LEU A 169 -17.66 -17.22 0.97
C LEU A 169 -18.66 -16.91 -0.15
N ALA A 170 -18.42 -17.37 -1.38
CA ALA A 170 -19.35 -17.21 -2.50
C ALA A 170 -20.72 -17.82 -2.21
N GLN A 171 -20.76 -18.98 -1.54
CA GLN A 171 -22.02 -19.59 -1.09
C GLN A 171 -22.74 -18.69 -0.08
N GLY A 172 -22.01 -18.12 0.89
CA GLY A 172 -22.57 -17.18 1.85
C GLY A 172 -23.15 -15.93 1.17
N PHE A 173 -22.40 -15.28 0.29
CA PHE A 173 -22.87 -14.12 -0.47
C PHE A 173 -24.09 -14.45 -1.34
N ASN A 174 -24.08 -15.57 -2.06
CA ASN A 174 -25.23 -16.04 -2.85
C ASN A 174 -26.47 -16.26 -2.00
N SER A 175 -26.32 -16.82 -0.79
CA SER A 175 -27.44 -17.05 0.13
C SER A 175 -28.09 -15.76 0.62
N MET A 176 -27.30 -14.67 0.68
CA MET A 176 -27.76 -13.32 1.04
C MET A 176 -28.24 -12.51 -0.16
N GLY A 177 -28.01 -12.99 -1.40
CA GLY A 177 -28.28 -12.24 -2.63
C GLY A 177 -27.32 -11.03 -2.83
N TRP A 178 -26.14 -11.08 -2.23
CA TRP A 178 -25.17 -9.99 -2.28
C TRP A 178 -24.15 -10.16 -3.38
N HIS A 179 -23.63 -9.04 -3.86
CA HIS A 179 -22.57 -8.99 -4.85
C HIS A 179 -21.31 -9.71 -4.36
N TRP A 180 -20.67 -10.43 -5.27
CA TRP A 180 -19.31 -10.90 -5.14
C TRP A 180 -18.70 -11.16 -6.52
N TRP A 181 -17.38 -11.08 -6.64
CA TRP A 181 -16.64 -11.34 -7.86
C TRP A 181 -15.28 -11.95 -7.58
N PRO A 182 -14.66 -12.71 -8.51
CA PRO A 182 -13.25 -13.08 -8.41
C PRO A 182 -12.39 -11.82 -8.36
N SER A 183 -11.49 -11.73 -7.35
CA SER A 183 -10.64 -10.55 -7.15
C SER A 183 -9.68 -10.34 -8.31
N ASP A 184 -9.44 -9.07 -8.68
CA ASP A 184 -8.23 -8.72 -9.42
C ASP A 184 -7.02 -8.93 -8.52
N ALA A 185 -5.99 -9.58 -9.05
CA ALA A 185 -4.79 -9.91 -8.29
C ALA A 185 -3.51 -9.67 -9.10
N ALA A 186 -2.50 -9.14 -8.43
CA ALA A 186 -1.15 -9.06 -8.99
C ALA A 186 -0.40 -10.40 -8.80
N ILE A 187 -1.01 -11.49 -9.28
CA ILE A 187 -0.53 -12.87 -9.16
C ILE A 187 -0.55 -13.53 -10.55
N ALA A 188 0.55 -14.11 -10.98
CA ALA A 188 0.61 -14.90 -12.20
C ALA A 188 -0.17 -16.21 -12.03
N THR A 189 -1.31 -16.35 -12.69
CA THR A 189 -2.12 -17.58 -12.74
C THR A 189 -1.76 -18.45 -13.94
N GLU A 190 -1.05 -17.86 -14.89
CA GLU A 190 -0.36 -18.49 -16.02
C GLU A 190 1.05 -17.90 -16.10
N ASP A 191 1.91 -18.47 -16.94
CA ASP A 191 3.23 -17.89 -17.17
C ASP A 191 3.09 -16.52 -17.86
N TYR A 192 3.73 -15.50 -17.33
CA TYR A 192 3.58 -14.12 -17.80
C TYR A 192 4.88 -13.34 -17.67
N ASP A 193 5.37 -12.75 -18.74
CA ASP A 193 6.56 -11.88 -18.78
C ASP A 193 7.76 -12.48 -18.01
N GLY A 194 8.08 -13.75 -18.29
CA GLY A 194 9.18 -14.48 -17.66
C GLY A 194 8.93 -14.97 -16.22
N ARG A 195 7.80 -14.69 -15.64
CA ARG A 195 7.38 -15.18 -14.32
C ARG A 195 6.55 -16.45 -14.48
N ALA A 196 6.88 -17.49 -13.71
CA ALA A 196 6.12 -18.73 -13.71
C ALA A 196 4.82 -18.57 -12.92
N LYS A 197 3.78 -19.32 -13.32
CA LYS A 197 2.48 -19.35 -12.62
C LYS A 197 2.62 -19.78 -11.17
N CYS A 198 1.71 -19.27 -10.34
CA CYS A 198 1.62 -19.57 -8.91
C CYS A 198 1.41 -21.07 -8.65
N ILE A 199 2.23 -21.65 -7.77
CA ILE A 199 2.14 -23.05 -7.31
C ILE A 199 1.58 -23.19 -5.90
N ASN A 200 0.91 -22.15 -5.40
CA ASN A 200 0.21 -22.15 -4.11
C ASN A 200 1.11 -22.39 -2.88
N LEU A 201 2.32 -21.82 -2.85
CA LEU A 201 3.20 -21.91 -1.67
C LEU A 201 2.55 -21.35 -0.39
N GLY A 202 1.65 -20.38 -0.53
CA GLY A 202 1.12 -19.61 0.58
C GLY A 202 2.10 -18.54 1.07
N ALA A 203 1.84 -17.99 2.27
CA ALA A 203 2.70 -16.96 2.89
C ALA A 203 3.03 -15.76 2.01
N CYS A 204 2.11 -15.34 1.12
CA CYS A 204 2.31 -14.25 0.15
C CYS A 204 2.76 -12.95 0.82
N MET A 205 2.28 -12.66 2.05
CA MET A 205 2.63 -11.48 2.82
C MET A 205 4.04 -11.54 3.45
N SER A 206 4.83 -12.57 3.17
CA SER A 206 6.22 -12.70 3.62
C SER A 206 7.21 -12.76 2.43
N GLY A 207 6.78 -12.29 1.26
CA GLY A 207 7.54 -12.41 0.01
C GLY A 207 7.17 -13.67 -0.78
N CYS A 208 7.49 -13.67 -2.07
CA CYS A 208 7.20 -14.78 -2.98
C CYS A 208 8.48 -15.34 -3.58
N ALA A 209 9.01 -16.42 -3.01
CA ALA A 209 10.24 -17.05 -3.48
C ALA A 209 10.17 -17.55 -4.94
N GLN A 210 8.95 -17.81 -5.44
CA GLN A 210 8.70 -18.26 -6.81
C GLN A 210 8.63 -17.11 -7.81
N GLY A 211 8.39 -15.85 -7.35
CA GLY A 211 8.19 -14.70 -8.23
C GLY A 211 6.83 -14.63 -8.94
N ALA A 212 5.85 -15.46 -8.57
CA ALA A 212 4.50 -15.40 -9.16
C ALA A 212 3.73 -14.16 -8.70
N LYS A 213 3.95 -13.69 -7.47
CA LYS A 213 3.39 -12.43 -6.98
C LYS A 213 4.19 -11.27 -7.57
N ALA A 214 3.52 -10.42 -8.35
CA ALA A 214 4.15 -9.28 -9.00
C ALA A 214 4.54 -8.22 -7.96
N THR A 215 5.81 -7.87 -7.97
CA THR A 215 6.40 -6.80 -7.16
C THR A 215 7.32 -5.97 -8.05
N PRO A 216 7.56 -4.68 -7.79
CA PRO A 216 8.33 -3.81 -8.66
C PRO A 216 9.75 -4.29 -8.97
N ASP A 217 10.40 -5.00 -8.05
CA ASP A 217 11.74 -5.59 -8.21
C ASP A 217 11.81 -6.63 -9.33
N ILE A 218 10.70 -7.28 -9.65
CA ILE A 218 10.60 -8.30 -10.71
C ILE A 218 9.70 -7.89 -11.89
N THR A 219 9.06 -6.72 -11.84
CA THR A 219 8.24 -6.18 -12.93
C THR A 219 8.87 -4.92 -13.52
N TYR A 220 8.62 -3.75 -12.97
CA TYR A 220 9.07 -2.46 -13.48
C TYR A 220 10.58 -2.29 -13.51
N TRP A 221 11.28 -2.58 -12.41
CA TRP A 221 12.71 -2.32 -12.29
C TRP A 221 13.59 -3.05 -13.30
N PRO A 222 13.37 -4.34 -13.62
CA PRO A 222 14.14 -5.00 -14.66
C PRO A 222 14.02 -4.32 -16.03
N HIS A 223 12.86 -3.79 -16.37
CA HIS A 223 12.64 -3.06 -17.62
C HIS A 223 13.31 -1.68 -17.59
N ALA A 224 13.16 -0.92 -16.51
CA ALA A 224 13.76 0.40 -16.35
C ALA A 224 15.30 0.34 -16.34
N ILE A 225 15.88 -0.63 -15.63
CA ILE A 225 17.36 -0.84 -15.59
C ILE A 225 17.90 -1.22 -16.97
N ARG A 226 17.25 -2.12 -17.70
CA ARG A 226 17.65 -2.43 -19.07
C ARG A 226 17.60 -1.23 -20.01
N ALA A 227 16.75 -0.25 -19.72
CA ALA A 227 16.65 1.00 -20.47
C ALA A 227 17.63 2.09 -19.98
N GLY A 228 18.48 1.80 -18.96
CA GLY A 228 19.55 2.70 -18.51
C GLY A 228 19.29 3.44 -17.20
N VAL A 229 18.14 3.23 -16.55
CA VAL A 229 17.88 3.79 -15.21
C VAL A 229 18.83 3.16 -14.18
N GLN A 230 19.38 3.97 -13.29
CA GLN A 230 20.26 3.53 -12.21
C GLN A 230 19.51 3.49 -10.88
N ILE A 231 19.82 2.49 -10.05
CA ILE A 231 19.39 2.43 -8.66
C ILE A 231 20.63 2.38 -7.78
N ARG A 232 20.65 3.23 -6.75
CA ARG A 232 21.59 3.14 -5.66
C ARG A 232 20.87 2.67 -4.42
N THR A 233 21.18 1.46 -3.96
CA THR A 233 20.66 0.88 -2.71
C THR A 233 21.50 1.34 -1.51
N ASN A 234 20.99 1.09 -0.30
CA ASN A 234 21.63 1.52 0.95
C ASN A 234 21.93 3.03 0.98
N ALA A 235 21.05 3.82 0.36
CA ALA A 235 21.15 5.26 0.21
C ALA A 235 19.98 5.94 0.93
N ARG A 236 20.17 6.30 2.21
CA ARG A 236 19.12 6.90 3.04
C ARG A 236 19.09 8.40 2.89
N VAL A 237 18.09 8.92 2.20
CA VAL A 237 17.90 10.35 2.02
C VAL A 237 17.50 11.01 3.34
N ARG A 238 18.22 12.10 3.66
CA ARG A 238 17.99 12.93 4.83
C ARG A 238 17.06 14.09 4.50
N GLU A 239 17.37 14.84 3.43
CA GLU A 239 16.65 16.05 3.03
C GLU A 239 16.86 16.36 1.54
N ILE A 240 15.97 17.17 1.00
CA ILE A 240 16.07 17.77 -0.34
C ILE A 240 16.66 19.17 -0.21
N ALA A 241 17.69 19.45 -0.99
CA ALA A 241 18.35 20.75 -1.01
C ALA A 241 17.65 21.70 -1.99
N ILE A 242 17.66 23.00 -1.66
CA ILE A 242 17.08 24.07 -2.47
C ILE A 242 18.18 25.02 -2.91
N SER A 243 18.15 25.43 -4.18
CA SER A 243 19.05 26.46 -4.73
C SER A 243 18.59 27.88 -4.33
N ASP A 244 19.44 28.86 -4.59
CA ASP A 244 19.12 30.29 -4.37
C ASP A 244 17.92 30.76 -5.22
N GLU A 245 17.67 30.11 -6.37
CA GLU A 245 16.52 30.37 -7.24
C GLU A 245 15.23 29.76 -6.71
N GLY A 246 15.28 28.96 -5.65
CA GLY A 246 14.12 28.29 -5.05
C GLY A 246 13.72 26.99 -5.74
N LEU A 247 14.61 26.38 -6.50
CA LEU A 247 14.43 25.08 -7.13
C LEU A 247 15.09 23.98 -6.30
N ALA A 248 14.57 22.77 -6.35
CA ALA A 248 15.25 21.60 -5.80
C ALA A 248 16.57 21.37 -6.57
N SER A 249 17.69 21.30 -5.86
CA SER A 249 19.03 21.15 -6.44
C SER A 249 19.60 19.73 -6.29
N GLY A 250 18.93 18.86 -5.57
CA GLY A 250 19.33 17.49 -5.30
C GLY A 250 18.96 17.04 -3.91
N ALA A 251 19.60 15.96 -3.42
CA ALA A 251 19.33 15.40 -2.11
C ALA A 251 20.62 15.07 -1.34
N TYR A 252 20.61 15.32 -0.03
CA TYR A 252 21.58 14.77 0.90
C TYR A 252 21.14 13.38 1.36
N PHE A 253 22.06 12.43 1.34
CA PHE A 253 21.78 11.06 1.76
C PHE A 253 23.01 10.44 2.45
N PHE A 254 22.77 9.44 3.30
CA PHE A 254 23.82 8.58 3.86
C PHE A 254 23.99 7.35 2.99
N ASP A 255 25.23 7.05 2.61
CA ASP A 255 25.61 5.86 1.85
C ASP A 255 25.71 4.60 2.74
N GLU A 256 26.05 3.46 2.16
CA GLU A 256 26.21 2.16 2.85
C GLU A 256 27.22 2.18 4.01
N ASN A 257 28.17 3.14 4.00
CA ASN A 257 29.19 3.31 5.04
C ASN A 257 28.77 4.36 6.09
N GLY A 258 27.56 4.93 5.98
CA GLY A 258 27.07 6.00 6.84
C GLY A 258 27.72 7.35 6.57
N VAL A 259 28.35 7.53 5.41
CA VAL A 259 28.95 8.80 4.99
C VAL A 259 27.91 9.64 4.27
N GLU A 260 27.76 10.89 4.69
CA GLU A 260 26.85 11.82 4.02
C GLU A 260 27.37 12.23 2.65
N GLN A 261 26.54 12.12 1.64
CA GLN A 261 26.77 12.44 0.24
C GLN A 261 25.72 13.45 -0.23
N PHE A 262 26.05 14.17 -1.32
CA PHE A 262 25.09 15.02 -2.02
C PHE A 262 24.97 14.56 -3.47
N GLN A 263 23.73 14.26 -3.91
CA GLN A 263 23.41 13.94 -5.30
C GLN A 263 22.75 15.14 -5.97
N PRO A 264 23.44 15.84 -6.88
CA PRO A 264 22.83 16.93 -7.66
C PRO A 264 21.80 16.38 -8.65
N ALA A 265 20.70 17.13 -8.86
CA ALA A 265 19.67 16.79 -9.83
C ALA A 265 18.90 18.02 -10.31
N GLU A 266 18.42 17.96 -11.57
CA GLU A 266 17.56 19.01 -12.16
C GLU A 266 16.09 18.85 -11.73
N VAL A 267 15.61 17.61 -11.55
CA VAL A 267 14.24 17.28 -11.11
C VAL A 267 14.34 16.29 -9.97
N VAL A 268 13.53 16.51 -8.92
CA VAL A 268 13.43 15.60 -7.77
C VAL A 268 12.00 15.04 -7.69
N ILE A 269 11.89 13.71 -7.54
CA ILE A 269 10.60 13.00 -7.46
C ILE A 269 10.55 12.20 -6.15
N MET A 270 9.59 12.54 -5.28
CA MET A 270 9.34 11.83 -4.03
C MET A 270 8.44 10.61 -4.27
N ALA A 271 8.86 9.44 -3.77
CA ALA A 271 8.19 8.16 -3.93
C ALA A 271 8.30 7.28 -2.65
N CYS A 272 8.25 7.92 -1.46
CA CYS A 272 8.59 7.31 -0.17
C CYS A 272 7.37 6.95 0.68
N ASN A 273 6.17 6.89 0.12
CA ASN A 273 4.86 6.66 0.76
C ASN A 273 4.37 7.80 1.68
N GLY A 274 3.13 7.66 2.20
CA GLY A 274 2.48 8.68 3.03
C GLY A 274 3.11 8.94 4.40
N VAL A 275 4.19 8.24 4.76
CA VAL A 275 4.96 8.49 6.00
C VAL A 275 6.39 8.93 5.68
N GLY A 276 7.04 8.28 4.73
CA GLY A 276 8.42 8.61 4.36
C GLY A 276 8.55 9.93 3.60
N THR A 277 7.62 10.24 2.70
CA THR A 277 7.60 11.49 1.93
C THR A 277 7.46 12.71 2.85
N PRO A 278 6.44 12.83 3.72
CA PRO A 278 6.36 13.96 4.64
C PRO A 278 7.52 13.98 5.64
N ARG A 279 8.05 12.83 6.08
CA ARG A 279 9.24 12.79 6.95
C ARG A 279 10.44 13.52 6.32
N ILE A 280 10.74 13.23 5.05
CA ILE A 280 11.87 13.84 4.34
C ILE A 280 11.59 15.31 4.08
N LEU A 281 10.41 15.67 3.57
CA LEU A 281 10.07 17.04 3.23
C LEU A 281 9.96 17.96 4.46
N LEU A 282 9.41 17.49 5.58
CA LEU A 282 9.40 18.23 6.86
C LEU A 282 10.81 18.41 7.43
N ASN A 283 11.73 17.48 7.18
CA ASN A 283 13.14 17.60 7.57
C ASN A 283 13.96 18.50 6.62
N SER A 284 13.44 18.82 5.43
CA SER A 284 14.06 19.67 4.41
C SER A 284 13.74 21.14 4.69
N GLN A 285 14.28 21.69 5.79
CA GLN A 285 14.06 23.06 6.22
C GLN A 285 15.12 24.01 5.64
N SER A 286 14.72 25.24 5.38
CA SER A 286 15.59 26.33 4.96
C SER A 286 15.00 27.68 5.36
N ASP A 287 15.71 28.79 5.17
CA ASP A 287 15.20 30.13 5.43
C ASP A 287 13.93 30.44 4.60
N ARG A 288 13.79 29.84 3.42
CA ARG A 288 12.60 29.97 2.56
C ARG A 288 11.46 29.02 2.97
N HIS A 289 11.76 27.89 3.57
CA HIS A 289 10.85 26.82 3.94
C HIS A 289 11.06 26.41 5.41
N PRO A 290 10.80 27.31 6.38
CA PRO A 290 11.13 27.05 7.78
C PRO A 290 10.32 25.89 8.39
N ASP A 291 9.14 25.62 7.86
CA ASP A 291 8.21 24.57 8.33
C ASP A 291 8.26 23.29 7.46
N GLY A 292 9.32 23.13 6.64
CA GLY A 292 9.49 22.02 5.72
C GLY A 292 9.21 22.39 4.26
N LEU A 293 9.81 21.64 3.35
CA LEU A 293 9.75 21.89 1.91
C LEU A 293 8.37 21.50 1.34
N GLY A 294 7.76 22.41 0.56
CA GLY A 294 6.44 22.18 -0.02
C GLY A 294 5.28 22.36 0.99
N ASN A 295 5.49 23.12 2.07
CA ASN A 295 4.54 23.25 3.17
C ASN A 295 3.94 24.65 3.35
N SER A 296 3.87 25.47 2.33
CA SER A 296 3.26 26.82 2.41
C SER A 296 1.78 26.78 2.82
N SER A 297 1.04 25.74 2.43
CA SER A 297 -0.34 25.50 2.85
C SER A 297 -0.47 25.06 4.31
N GLY A 298 0.61 24.61 4.97
CA GLY A 298 0.58 23.99 6.29
C GLY A 298 -0.12 22.62 6.32
N LEU A 299 -0.29 21.96 5.15
CA LEU A 299 -0.98 20.68 5.02
C LEU A 299 -0.02 19.48 4.85
N LEU A 300 1.27 19.72 4.66
CA LEU A 300 2.25 18.63 4.59
C LEU A 300 2.26 17.84 5.89
N GLY A 301 2.11 16.53 5.79
CA GLY A 301 2.00 15.62 6.91
C GLY A 301 0.58 15.46 7.46
N LYS A 302 -0.37 16.36 7.18
CA LYS A 302 -1.76 16.27 7.62
C LYS A 302 -2.62 15.39 6.71
N ASN A 303 -3.85 15.10 7.13
CA ASN A 303 -4.81 14.25 6.41
C ASN A 303 -4.30 12.82 6.19
N LEU A 304 -3.51 12.30 7.12
CA LEU A 304 -3.11 10.90 7.08
C LEU A 304 -4.33 10.00 7.08
N MET A 305 -4.45 9.17 6.06
CA MET A 305 -5.44 8.12 5.96
C MET A 305 -4.76 6.76 5.94
N PHE A 306 -5.36 5.84 6.70
CA PHE A 306 -5.16 4.41 6.55
C PHE A 306 -6.37 3.80 5.81
N HIS A 307 -6.51 2.49 5.87
CA HIS A 307 -7.79 1.80 5.80
C HIS A 307 -8.00 1.13 7.14
N PRO A 308 -8.99 1.53 7.95
CA PRO A 308 -9.37 0.75 9.11
C PRO A 308 -9.88 -0.62 8.66
N TYR A 309 -9.27 -1.69 9.17
CA TYR A 309 -9.63 -3.06 8.80
C TYR A 309 -10.50 -3.71 9.86
N GLY A 310 -11.61 -4.31 9.43
CA GLY A 310 -12.42 -5.22 10.24
C GLY A 310 -12.23 -6.66 9.79
N LEU A 311 -11.68 -7.53 10.65
CA LEU A 311 -11.57 -8.97 10.40
C LEU A 311 -12.77 -9.69 10.97
N VAL A 312 -13.38 -10.57 10.16
CA VAL A 312 -14.42 -11.52 10.62
C VAL A 312 -14.04 -12.92 10.14
N ARG A 313 -13.99 -13.89 11.05
CA ARG A 313 -13.62 -15.28 10.76
C ARG A 313 -14.67 -16.25 11.26
N GLY A 314 -14.89 -17.31 10.48
CA GLY A 314 -15.69 -18.45 10.84
C GLY A 314 -14.85 -19.72 11.04
N VAL A 315 -15.30 -20.57 11.97
CA VAL A 315 -14.82 -21.94 12.17
C VAL A 315 -15.83 -22.89 11.54
N PHE A 316 -15.37 -23.86 10.76
CA PHE A 316 -16.20 -24.80 10.00
C PHE A 316 -15.89 -26.25 10.39
N ASP A 317 -16.89 -27.12 10.22
CA ASP A 317 -16.70 -28.56 10.46
C ASP A 317 -15.77 -29.20 9.42
N GLU A 318 -15.85 -28.71 8.18
CA GLU A 318 -15.05 -29.24 7.08
C GLU A 318 -13.69 -28.51 6.96
N PRO A 319 -12.63 -29.19 6.53
CA PRO A 319 -11.35 -28.57 6.27
C PRO A 319 -11.44 -27.49 5.18
N MET A 320 -10.70 -26.38 5.36
CA MET A 320 -10.51 -25.29 4.42
C MET A 320 -9.10 -25.35 3.81
N ASP A 321 -8.77 -24.41 2.95
CA ASP A 321 -7.44 -24.33 2.31
C ASP A 321 -6.29 -24.07 3.32
N GLY A 322 -6.60 -23.59 4.51
CA GLY A 322 -5.60 -23.12 5.47
C GLY A 322 -4.81 -21.95 4.90
N ASN A 323 -3.48 -22.02 4.99
CA ASN A 323 -2.57 -21.02 4.41
C ASN A 323 -2.10 -21.35 2.98
N ALA A 324 -2.66 -22.36 2.32
CA ALA A 324 -2.25 -22.79 0.99
C ALA A 324 -2.79 -21.85 -0.10
N GLY A 325 -1.89 -21.27 -0.89
CA GLY A 325 -2.22 -20.37 -1.99
C GLY A 325 -2.54 -18.93 -1.56
N PRO A 326 -2.73 -18.04 -2.55
CA PRO A 326 -3.02 -16.63 -2.29
C PRO A 326 -4.44 -16.43 -1.73
N GLY A 327 -4.58 -15.52 -0.77
CA GLY A 327 -5.88 -15.12 -0.22
C GLY A 327 -6.73 -14.27 -1.17
N VAL A 328 -6.11 -13.70 -2.18
CA VAL A 328 -6.72 -12.79 -3.16
C VAL A 328 -7.56 -13.53 -4.21
N CYS A 329 -8.66 -14.16 -3.81
CA CYS A 329 -9.46 -14.99 -4.70
C CYS A 329 -10.90 -14.49 -4.93
N ILE A 330 -11.47 -13.77 -3.98
CA ILE A 330 -12.84 -13.26 -4.04
C ILE A 330 -12.95 -11.96 -3.25
N TRP A 331 -13.73 -11.03 -3.73
CA TRP A 331 -14.17 -9.84 -3.01
C TRP A 331 -15.69 -9.64 -3.11
N SER A 332 -16.20 -8.75 -2.26
CA SER A 332 -17.56 -8.22 -2.37
C SER A 332 -17.54 -6.72 -2.16
N GLN A 333 -18.23 -6.00 -3.02
CA GLN A 333 -18.42 -4.56 -2.98
C GLN A 333 -19.90 -4.18 -2.79
N GLU A 334 -20.67 -5.07 -2.19
CA GLU A 334 -22.10 -4.86 -1.88
C GLU A 334 -22.34 -3.56 -1.13
N PHE A 335 -21.42 -3.20 -0.23
CA PHE A 335 -21.55 -2.05 0.66
C PHE A 335 -20.56 -0.92 0.33
N TYR A 336 -20.16 -0.81 -0.95
CA TYR A 336 -19.13 0.14 -1.35
C TYR A 336 -19.62 1.58 -1.42
N GLU A 337 -20.72 1.81 -2.10
CA GLU A 337 -21.29 3.15 -2.28
C GLU A 337 -22.05 3.62 -1.04
N THR A 338 -22.15 4.94 -0.86
CA THR A 338 -22.91 5.53 0.25
C THR A 338 -24.38 5.14 0.20
N ASP A 339 -24.88 4.62 1.32
CA ASP A 339 -26.30 4.53 1.62
C ASP A 339 -26.56 5.21 2.97
N ILE A 340 -27.25 6.32 2.94
CA ILE A 340 -27.50 7.17 4.13
C ILE A 340 -28.22 6.41 5.26
N ASN A 341 -28.96 5.34 4.94
CA ASN A 341 -29.67 4.52 5.91
C ASN A 341 -28.74 3.68 6.79
N ARG A 342 -27.48 3.51 6.40
CA ARG A 342 -26.45 2.80 7.18
C ARG A 342 -25.91 3.63 8.35
N GLY A 343 -26.16 4.96 8.35
CA GLY A 343 -25.70 5.87 9.40
C GLY A 343 -24.20 6.24 9.32
N PHE A 344 -23.56 5.95 8.19
CA PHE A 344 -22.23 6.37 7.80
C PHE A 344 -22.18 6.66 6.30
N VAL A 345 -21.19 7.42 5.85
CA VAL A 345 -20.93 7.72 4.43
C VAL A 345 -19.77 6.89 3.92
N ARG A 346 -19.69 6.71 2.59
CA ARG A 346 -18.77 5.83 1.90
C ARG A 346 -18.98 4.36 2.31
N GLY A 347 -18.04 3.50 2.00
CA GLY A 347 -18.23 2.08 2.26
C GLY A 347 -16.91 1.31 2.33
N PHE A 348 -16.97 0.04 1.97
CA PHE A 348 -15.86 -0.87 2.10
C PHE A 348 -15.96 -2.03 1.11
N THR A 349 -14.81 -2.68 0.89
CA THR A 349 -14.72 -3.96 0.19
C THR A 349 -14.47 -5.07 1.18
N TYR A 350 -15.23 -6.17 1.08
CA TYR A 350 -14.82 -7.43 1.71
C TYR A 350 -13.82 -8.15 0.81
N GLU A 351 -12.70 -8.55 1.38
CA GLU A 351 -11.69 -9.40 0.75
C GLU A 351 -11.55 -10.71 1.50
N CYS A 352 -11.38 -11.81 0.77
CA CYS A 352 -11.12 -13.10 1.38
C CYS A 352 -9.86 -13.08 2.24
N ASN A 353 -9.97 -13.58 3.45
CA ASN A 353 -8.86 -13.83 4.35
C ASN A 353 -8.80 -15.33 4.62
N ARG A 354 -7.93 -16.05 3.90
CA ARG A 354 -7.75 -17.50 4.08
C ARG A 354 -7.27 -17.83 5.48
N GLY A 355 -7.32 -19.11 5.85
CA GLY A 355 -6.84 -19.61 7.12
C GLY A 355 -5.37 -19.27 7.38
N THR A 356 -4.97 -19.30 8.63
CA THR A 356 -3.60 -19.09 9.09
C THR A 356 -2.79 -20.39 9.02
N GLY A 357 -1.47 -20.26 9.18
CA GLY A 357 -0.60 -21.41 9.38
C GLY A 357 -0.73 -22.00 10.80
N PRO A 358 -0.10 -23.15 11.05
CA PRO A 358 -0.27 -23.89 12.29
C PRO A 358 0.19 -23.14 13.55
N VAL A 359 1.27 -22.35 13.46
CA VAL A 359 1.76 -21.58 14.63
C VAL A 359 0.78 -20.45 14.96
N SER A 360 0.33 -19.71 13.97
CA SER A 360 -0.67 -18.65 14.16
C SER A 360 -2.00 -19.21 14.67
N THR A 361 -2.43 -20.36 14.17
CA THR A 361 -3.63 -21.06 14.66
C THR A 361 -3.49 -21.42 16.14
N ALA A 362 -2.35 -22.00 16.53
CA ALA A 362 -2.10 -22.35 17.93
C ALA A 362 -2.07 -21.13 18.85
N LEU A 363 -1.30 -20.08 18.47
CA LEU A 363 -1.18 -18.86 19.26
C LEU A 363 -2.50 -18.13 19.41
N THR A 364 -3.24 -17.95 18.30
CA THR A 364 -4.55 -17.29 18.32
C THR A 364 -5.55 -18.10 19.16
N GLY A 365 -5.58 -19.44 19.00
CA GLY A 365 -6.44 -20.31 19.78
C GLY A 365 -6.12 -20.28 21.28
N MET A 366 -4.84 -20.21 21.66
CA MET A 366 -4.43 -20.05 23.06
C MET A 366 -4.84 -18.68 23.63
N LEU A 367 -4.61 -17.59 22.89
CA LEU A 367 -5.00 -16.24 23.30
C LEU A 367 -6.52 -16.08 23.49
N ARG A 368 -7.30 -16.87 22.77
CA ARG A 368 -8.78 -16.91 22.86
C ARG A 368 -9.30 -17.99 23.80
N GLU A 369 -8.43 -18.66 24.54
CA GLU A 369 -8.77 -19.74 25.47
C GLU A 369 -9.47 -20.94 24.80
N GLN A 370 -9.38 -21.07 23.48
CA GLN A 370 -9.92 -22.19 22.70
C GLN A 370 -8.96 -23.39 22.69
N ILE A 371 -7.66 -23.14 22.84
CA ILE A 371 -6.62 -24.17 22.93
C ILE A 371 -5.96 -24.09 24.30
N PRO A 372 -6.07 -25.13 25.16
CA PRO A 372 -5.43 -25.12 26.46
C PRO A 372 -3.90 -25.28 26.37
N ALA A 373 -3.16 -24.62 27.26
CA ALA A 373 -1.73 -24.82 27.38
C ALA A 373 -1.42 -26.11 28.16
N GLY A 374 -1.49 -27.28 27.50
CA GLY A 374 -1.23 -28.56 28.15
C GLY A 374 -2.14 -29.67 27.69
N GLN A 375 -2.75 -30.42 28.65
CA GLN A 375 -3.63 -31.54 28.32
C GLN A 375 -4.81 -31.09 27.46
N GLY A 376 -5.07 -31.79 26.37
CA GLY A 376 -6.12 -31.45 25.40
C GLY A 376 -5.67 -30.48 24.29
N PHE A 377 -4.41 -29.99 24.29
CA PHE A 377 -3.89 -29.08 23.27
C PHE A 377 -4.11 -29.61 21.86
N HIS A 378 -3.70 -30.86 21.58
CA HIS A 378 -3.77 -31.42 20.23
C HIS A 378 -5.21 -31.56 19.73
N ASP A 379 -6.13 -32.02 20.56
CA ASP A 379 -7.53 -32.18 20.18
C ASP A 379 -8.19 -30.84 19.89
N ALA A 380 -7.91 -29.82 20.70
CA ALA A 380 -8.40 -28.47 20.49
C ALA A 380 -7.75 -27.81 19.26
N PHE A 381 -6.45 -27.99 19.06
CA PHE A 381 -5.75 -27.49 17.88
C PHE A 381 -6.33 -28.07 16.59
N LEU A 382 -6.52 -29.39 16.52
CA LEU A 382 -7.07 -30.07 15.32
C LEU A 382 -8.49 -29.63 14.97
N LYS A 383 -9.25 -29.10 15.92
CA LYS A 383 -10.59 -28.51 15.65
C LYS A 383 -10.51 -27.15 14.92
N LEU A 384 -9.39 -26.43 15.05
CA LEU A 384 -9.18 -25.12 14.47
C LEU A 384 -8.27 -25.17 13.25
N ASP A 385 -7.25 -26.05 13.26
CA ASP A 385 -6.26 -26.12 12.19
C ASP A 385 -6.91 -26.44 10.85
N ARG A 386 -6.66 -25.55 9.87
CA ARG A 386 -7.22 -25.64 8.50
C ARG A 386 -8.76 -25.70 8.44
N ARG A 387 -9.46 -25.20 9.48
CA ARG A 387 -10.93 -25.18 9.55
C ARG A 387 -11.48 -23.76 9.67
N THR A 388 -10.62 -22.76 9.46
CA THR A 388 -11.02 -21.36 9.54
C THR A 388 -10.88 -20.69 8.18
N THR A 389 -11.85 -19.88 7.83
CA THR A 389 -11.77 -18.88 6.76
C THR A 389 -12.57 -17.66 7.14
N GLY A 390 -12.40 -16.56 6.44
CA GLY A 390 -13.11 -15.33 6.71
C GLY A 390 -12.83 -14.24 5.70
N MET A 391 -13.12 -13.04 6.09
CA MET A 391 -12.93 -11.86 5.27
C MET A 391 -12.45 -10.68 6.10
N VAL A 392 -11.80 -9.74 5.44
CA VAL A 392 -11.51 -8.42 5.98
C VAL A 392 -12.34 -7.38 5.24
N GLY A 393 -12.97 -6.48 5.97
CA GLY A 393 -13.55 -5.25 5.42
C GLY A 393 -12.48 -4.18 5.34
N ILE A 394 -12.24 -3.66 4.14
CA ILE A 394 -11.33 -2.55 3.88
C ILE A 394 -12.16 -1.27 3.89
N CYS A 395 -12.24 -0.61 5.03
CA CYS A 395 -13.07 0.58 5.20
C CYS A 395 -12.41 1.82 4.60
N GLU A 396 -13.19 2.61 3.84
CA GLU A 396 -12.72 3.93 3.43
C GLU A 396 -12.51 4.82 4.66
N ASP A 397 -11.37 5.48 4.72
CA ASP A 397 -11.02 6.45 5.74
C ASP A 397 -11.17 7.86 5.19
N LEU A 398 -11.76 8.77 5.95
CA LEU A 398 -11.91 10.16 5.54
C LEU A 398 -10.68 10.98 5.95
N PRO A 399 -10.26 11.97 5.14
CA PRO A 399 -9.16 12.84 5.48
C PRO A 399 -9.55 13.78 6.64
N GLU A 400 -8.78 13.71 7.73
CA GLU A 400 -8.93 14.54 8.91
C GLU A 400 -7.61 15.25 9.21
N GLU A 401 -7.58 16.58 9.31
CA GLU A 401 -6.33 17.33 9.48
C GLU A 401 -5.58 16.99 10.77
N HIS A 402 -6.27 16.52 11.81
CA HIS A 402 -5.64 16.09 13.06
C HIS A 402 -4.94 14.72 12.95
N ASN A 403 -5.28 13.92 11.94
CA ASN A 403 -4.56 12.70 11.58
C ASN A 403 -3.31 13.10 10.78
N GLN A 404 -2.14 12.93 11.37
CA GLN A 404 -0.93 13.53 10.82
C GLN A 404 0.35 12.74 11.07
N VAL A 405 1.33 13.02 10.22
CA VAL A 405 2.73 12.66 10.37
C VAL A 405 3.51 13.91 10.71
N THR A 406 4.22 13.92 11.82
CA THR A 406 5.16 14.97 12.22
C THR A 406 6.53 14.37 12.46
N LEU A 407 7.53 15.20 12.76
CA LEU A 407 8.86 14.73 13.17
C LEU A 407 8.89 14.56 14.69
N ASP A 408 9.41 13.42 15.15
CA ASP A 408 9.60 13.18 16.58
C ASP A 408 10.81 14.00 17.09
N PRO A 409 10.66 14.79 18.14
CA PRO A 409 11.74 15.65 18.63
C PRO A 409 12.88 14.86 19.29
N GLU A 410 12.62 13.66 19.79
CA GLU A 410 13.57 12.86 20.57
C GLU A 410 14.03 11.60 19.82
N LEU A 411 13.08 10.88 19.21
CA LEU A 411 13.36 9.62 18.53
C LEU A 411 14.01 9.87 17.17
N LYS A 412 15.15 9.24 16.94
CA LYS A 412 15.92 9.36 15.70
C LYS A 412 16.30 7.98 15.18
N ASP A 413 16.57 7.91 13.89
CA ASP A 413 17.14 6.70 13.28
C ASP A 413 18.66 6.58 13.53
N SER A 414 19.26 5.55 12.95
CA SER A 414 20.70 5.25 13.08
C SER A 414 21.64 6.34 12.55
N HIS A 415 21.12 7.27 11.73
CA HIS A 415 21.88 8.38 11.13
C HIS A 415 21.52 9.75 11.77
N GLY A 416 20.73 9.74 12.85
CA GLY A 416 20.32 10.95 13.54
C GLY A 416 19.16 11.70 12.87
N ILE A 417 18.53 11.14 11.84
CA ILE A 417 17.37 11.73 11.19
C ILE A 417 16.13 11.53 12.09
N PRO A 418 15.33 12.60 12.37
CA PRO A 418 14.12 12.47 13.17
C PRO A 418 13.20 11.36 12.67
N ALA A 419 12.64 10.57 13.60
CA ALA A 419 11.64 9.56 13.28
C ALA A 419 10.30 10.22 12.93
N PRO A 420 9.46 9.59 12.09
CA PRO A 420 8.09 10.04 11.95
C PRO A 420 7.29 9.72 13.22
N LYS A 421 6.51 10.70 13.68
CA LYS A 421 5.52 10.58 14.75
C LYS A 421 4.14 10.59 14.12
N ILE A 422 3.34 9.59 14.48
CA ILE A 422 1.98 9.39 13.97
C ILE A 422 1.00 9.77 15.07
N ASP A 423 0.17 10.78 14.80
CA ASP A 423 -1.02 11.08 15.56
C ASP A 423 -2.23 10.73 14.70
N TYR A 424 -2.99 9.69 15.10
CA TYR A 424 -4.12 9.18 14.32
C TYR A 424 -5.26 8.71 15.23
N ALA A 425 -6.48 9.08 14.88
CA ALA A 425 -7.70 8.63 15.54
C ALA A 425 -8.77 8.21 14.53
N LEU A 426 -9.49 7.14 14.85
CA LEU A 426 -10.65 6.72 14.06
C LEU A 426 -11.77 7.74 14.18
N SER A 427 -12.33 8.18 13.05
CA SER A 427 -13.53 8.99 13.01
C SER A 427 -14.76 8.19 13.50
N GLU A 428 -15.81 8.88 13.89
CA GLU A 428 -17.09 8.22 14.23
C GLU A 428 -17.69 7.50 13.00
N ASN A 429 -17.41 8.00 11.79
CA ASN A 429 -17.77 7.34 10.54
C ASN A 429 -17.07 5.98 10.41
N SER A 430 -15.75 5.95 10.60
CA SER A 430 -14.95 4.73 10.53
C SER A 430 -15.37 3.70 11.60
N LYS A 431 -15.69 4.14 12.82
CA LYS A 431 -16.15 3.24 13.90
C LYS A 431 -17.48 2.56 13.54
N LYS A 432 -18.47 3.33 13.08
CA LYS A 432 -19.78 2.78 12.65
C LYS A 432 -19.62 1.81 11.47
N MET A 433 -18.74 2.15 10.52
CA MET A 433 -18.45 1.30 9.37
C MET A 433 -17.82 -0.03 9.81
N LEU A 434 -16.86 -0.01 10.74
CA LEU A 434 -16.25 -1.21 11.32
C LEU A 434 -17.26 -2.11 12.05
N ASP A 435 -18.18 -1.51 12.83
CA ASP A 435 -19.27 -2.27 13.48
C ASP A 435 -20.16 -2.95 12.44
N PHE A 436 -20.51 -2.24 11.37
CA PHE A 436 -21.30 -2.77 10.27
C PHE A 436 -20.56 -3.88 9.50
N VAL A 437 -19.26 -3.75 9.29
CA VAL A 437 -18.40 -4.81 8.71
C VAL A 437 -18.51 -6.09 9.54
N VAL A 438 -18.43 -6.00 10.87
CA VAL A 438 -18.54 -7.19 11.74
C VAL A 438 -19.92 -7.82 11.65
N GLU A 439 -20.96 -6.99 11.72
CA GLU A 439 -22.35 -7.45 11.66
C GLU A 439 -22.64 -8.18 10.33
N ARG A 440 -22.42 -7.52 9.21
CA ARG A 440 -22.71 -8.09 7.88
C ARG A 440 -21.79 -9.28 7.54
N GLY A 441 -20.49 -9.20 7.89
CA GLY A 441 -19.57 -10.31 7.70
C GLY A 441 -19.94 -11.55 8.50
N SER A 442 -20.47 -11.37 9.71
CA SER A 442 -20.97 -12.47 10.55
C SER A 442 -22.21 -13.13 9.94
N GLU A 443 -23.10 -12.38 9.31
CA GLU A 443 -24.25 -12.93 8.59
C GLU A 443 -23.83 -13.80 7.41
N VAL A 444 -22.87 -13.32 6.59
CA VAL A 444 -22.33 -14.10 5.46
C VAL A 444 -21.71 -15.41 5.94
N LEU A 445 -20.87 -15.37 6.98
CA LEU A 445 -20.24 -16.57 7.52
C LEU A 445 -21.25 -17.55 8.14
N THR A 446 -22.29 -17.04 8.81
CA THR A 446 -23.39 -17.85 9.31
C THR A 446 -24.15 -18.54 8.16
N ALA A 447 -24.48 -17.78 7.11
CA ALA A 447 -25.15 -18.32 5.92
C ALA A 447 -24.25 -19.34 5.17
N ALA A 448 -22.93 -19.17 5.24
CA ALA A 448 -21.94 -20.12 4.71
C ALA A 448 -21.75 -21.38 5.58
N GLY A 449 -22.39 -21.48 6.77
CA GLY A 449 -22.34 -22.64 7.65
C GLY A 449 -21.29 -22.63 8.74
N ALA A 450 -20.70 -21.46 9.06
CA ALA A 450 -19.77 -21.32 10.18
C ALA A 450 -20.45 -21.73 11.50
N LYS A 451 -19.72 -22.45 12.36
CA LYS A 451 -20.19 -22.93 13.69
C LYS A 451 -19.85 -21.93 14.79
N GLU A 452 -18.75 -21.26 14.65
CA GLU A 452 -18.28 -20.21 15.54
C GLU A 452 -17.79 -19.04 14.69
N ILE A 453 -18.01 -17.81 15.17
CA ILE A 453 -17.56 -16.59 14.49
C ILE A 453 -16.81 -15.73 15.50
N TYR A 454 -15.74 -15.10 15.06
CA TYR A 454 -14.98 -14.15 15.82
C TYR A 454 -14.50 -12.99 14.96
N SER A 455 -14.27 -11.85 15.58
CA SER A 455 -13.86 -10.63 14.90
C SER A 455 -12.72 -9.90 15.62
N GLU A 456 -12.02 -9.03 14.88
CA GLU A 456 -11.03 -8.11 15.40
C GLU A 456 -11.20 -6.78 14.67
N THR A 457 -11.44 -5.69 15.41
CA THR A 457 -11.63 -4.33 14.87
C THR A 457 -11.12 -3.24 15.82
N PRO A 458 -10.35 -2.26 15.32
CA PRO A 458 -9.60 -2.34 14.08
C PRO A 458 -8.47 -3.36 14.20
N ILE A 459 -7.97 -3.86 13.06
CA ILE A 459 -6.73 -4.64 13.08
C ILE A 459 -5.57 -3.69 13.41
N SER A 460 -4.96 -3.85 14.58
CA SER A 460 -3.94 -2.93 15.08
C SER A 460 -2.66 -2.88 14.24
N VAL A 461 -2.33 -3.95 13.51
CA VAL A 461 -1.14 -4.04 12.63
C VAL A 461 -1.49 -3.77 11.17
N GLY A 462 -2.60 -3.07 10.89
CA GLY A 462 -3.18 -2.86 9.56
C GLY A 462 -2.70 -1.63 8.79
N GLY A 463 -1.72 -0.87 9.25
CA GLY A 463 -1.34 0.42 8.66
C GLY A 463 -0.40 0.35 7.46
N TRP A 464 -0.71 -0.43 6.44
CA TRP A 464 0.07 -0.52 5.18
C TRP A 464 -0.39 0.39 4.06
N HIS A 465 -1.56 0.96 4.13
CA HIS A 465 -2.05 1.94 3.17
C HIS A 465 -1.82 3.35 3.74
N LEU A 466 -0.73 3.99 3.31
CA LEU A 466 -0.22 5.25 3.83
C LEU A 466 -0.53 6.35 2.83
N MET A 467 -1.56 7.18 3.10
CA MET A 467 -2.14 8.09 2.12
C MET A 467 -2.39 9.48 2.68
N GLY A 468 -2.52 10.48 1.79
CA GLY A 468 -3.12 11.78 2.06
C GLY A 468 -2.18 12.89 2.54
N THR A 469 -0.98 12.59 3.01
CA THR A 469 -0.09 13.50 3.73
C THR A 469 0.64 14.57 2.89
N ALA A 470 0.48 14.55 1.58
CA ALA A 470 0.91 15.59 0.64
C ALA A 470 -0.16 15.78 -0.45
N ARG A 471 -1.41 15.92 -0.01
CA ARG A 471 -2.62 15.84 -0.85
C ARG A 471 -2.56 16.69 -2.10
N MET A 472 -3.13 16.16 -3.18
CA MET A 472 -3.27 16.78 -4.49
C MET A 472 -4.46 17.75 -4.51
N GLY A 473 -4.35 18.83 -5.30
CA GLY A 473 -5.45 19.77 -5.53
C GLY A 473 -5.04 20.92 -6.45
N THR A 474 -6.01 21.72 -6.89
CA THR A 474 -5.77 22.88 -7.77
C THR A 474 -5.52 24.17 -6.99
N ASP A 475 -5.88 24.21 -5.71
CA ASP A 475 -5.74 25.38 -4.84
C ASP A 475 -4.49 25.20 -3.96
N PRO A 476 -3.46 26.05 -4.11
CA PRO A 476 -2.21 25.95 -3.33
C PRO A 476 -2.41 26.18 -1.83
N ASP A 477 -3.49 26.87 -1.40
CA ASP A 477 -3.78 27.07 0.02
C ASP A 477 -4.45 25.82 0.65
N ARG A 478 -4.89 24.86 -0.18
CA ARG A 478 -5.63 23.66 0.25
C ARG A 478 -4.99 22.34 -0.20
N SER A 479 -3.81 22.40 -0.78
CA SER A 479 -3.09 21.22 -1.27
C SER A 479 -1.57 21.44 -1.23
N VAL A 480 -0.83 20.35 -1.34
CA VAL A 480 0.66 20.35 -1.35
C VAL A 480 1.18 20.27 -2.78
N VAL A 481 0.51 19.49 -3.61
CA VAL A 481 0.84 19.32 -5.03
C VAL A 481 -0.37 19.59 -5.92
N ASN A 482 -0.11 19.95 -7.17
CA ASN A 482 -1.16 20.17 -8.16
C ASN A 482 -1.70 18.85 -8.75
N GLU A 483 -2.59 18.93 -9.75
CA GLU A 483 -3.28 17.80 -10.38
C GLU A 483 -2.36 16.79 -11.09
N TRP A 484 -1.10 17.12 -11.29
CA TRP A 484 -0.08 16.24 -11.88
C TRP A 484 1.15 16.05 -10.99
N GLY A 485 0.93 16.14 -9.67
CA GLY A 485 1.90 15.79 -8.65
C GLY A 485 3.06 16.78 -8.46
N ARG A 486 3.06 17.93 -9.13
CA ARG A 486 4.08 18.98 -8.97
C ARG A 486 3.79 19.80 -7.72
N SER A 487 4.81 20.02 -6.87
CA SER A 487 4.71 20.92 -5.72
C SER A 487 4.26 22.34 -6.13
N HIS A 488 3.34 22.91 -5.35
CA HIS A 488 2.95 24.32 -5.54
C HIS A 488 4.10 25.29 -5.22
N ASP A 489 4.99 24.93 -4.30
CA ASP A 489 6.09 25.79 -3.82
C ASP A 489 7.37 25.65 -4.64
N VAL A 490 7.64 24.46 -5.18
CA VAL A 490 8.91 24.11 -5.83
C VAL A 490 8.65 23.46 -7.18
N LYS A 491 8.89 24.20 -8.25
CA LYS A 491 8.47 23.85 -9.61
C LYS A 491 9.04 22.54 -10.16
N ASN A 492 10.22 22.12 -9.71
CA ASN A 492 10.91 20.91 -10.14
C ASN A 492 10.89 19.78 -9.09
N LEU A 493 10.01 19.90 -8.10
CA LEU A 493 9.73 18.86 -7.10
C LEU A 493 8.38 18.22 -7.38
N PHE A 494 8.36 16.89 -7.47
CA PHE A 494 7.16 16.10 -7.72
C PHE A 494 6.95 15.08 -6.59
N VAL A 495 5.70 14.71 -6.33
CA VAL A 495 5.32 13.63 -5.44
C VAL A 495 4.40 12.68 -6.20
N VAL A 496 4.72 11.37 -6.16
CA VAL A 496 4.03 10.36 -6.99
C VAL A 496 3.53 9.14 -6.22
N ASP A 497 3.60 9.17 -4.90
CA ASP A 497 3.17 8.07 -4.03
C ASP A 497 1.80 8.31 -3.40
N GLY A 498 1.37 7.42 -2.50
CA GLY A 498 0.07 7.52 -1.84
C GLY A 498 -0.15 8.79 -1.02
N SER A 499 0.89 9.55 -0.70
CA SER A 499 0.75 10.82 0.02
C SER A 499 -0.09 11.86 -0.73
N VAL A 500 -0.15 11.77 -2.07
CA VAL A 500 -0.93 12.72 -2.89
C VAL A 500 -2.45 12.46 -2.89
N PHE A 501 -2.90 11.38 -2.31
CA PHE A 501 -4.31 10.99 -2.34
C PHE A 501 -5.20 12.03 -1.64
N VAL A 502 -6.35 12.31 -2.25
CA VAL A 502 -7.36 13.24 -1.73
C VAL A 502 -8.34 12.50 -0.81
N THR A 503 -8.71 11.27 -1.21
CA THR A 503 -9.53 10.32 -0.46
C THR A 503 -8.91 8.94 -0.57
N SER A 504 -9.23 8.03 0.36
CA SER A 504 -8.61 6.72 0.41
C SER A 504 -9.28 5.67 -0.48
N ALA A 505 -10.54 5.87 -0.84
CA ALA A 505 -11.45 4.83 -1.38
C ALA A 505 -11.63 3.65 -0.39
N GLY A 506 -12.46 2.68 -0.73
CA GLY A 506 -12.67 1.46 0.06
C GLY A 506 -11.93 0.23 -0.50
N VAL A 507 -10.76 0.43 -1.12
CA VAL A 507 -9.96 -0.61 -1.81
C VAL A 507 -8.46 -0.38 -1.68
N ASN A 508 -7.66 -1.42 -1.95
CA ASN A 508 -6.19 -1.35 -1.88
C ASN A 508 -5.61 -0.35 -2.89
N PRO A 509 -4.72 0.57 -2.50
CA PRO A 509 -4.33 1.71 -3.33
C PRO A 509 -3.19 1.45 -4.33
N THR A 510 -2.49 0.31 -4.27
CA THR A 510 -1.23 0.09 -5.01
C THR A 510 -1.39 0.30 -6.51
N ARG A 511 -2.48 -0.21 -7.11
CA ARG A 511 -2.76 -0.06 -8.55
C ARG A 511 -2.97 1.41 -8.93
N THR A 512 -3.68 2.17 -8.10
CA THR A 512 -3.91 3.60 -8.29
C THR A 512 -2.62 4.41 -8.09
N ILE A 513 -1.81 4.09 -7.10
CA ILE A 513 -0.48 4.70 -6.90
C ILE A 513 0.40 4.55 -8.15
N GLN A 514 0.44 3.36 -8.74
CA GLN A 514 1.24 3.12 -9.95
C GLN A 514 0.64 3.81 -11.18
N ALA A 515 -0.68 3.79 -11.35
CA ALA A 515 -1.36 4.50 -12.44
C ALA A 515 -1.13 6.03 -12.35
N LEU A 516 -1.20 6.60 -11.14
CA LEU A 516 -0.85 8.01 -10.90
C LEU A 516 0.61 8.32 -11.24
N ALA A 517 1.54 7.45 -10.86
CA ALA A 517 2.95 7.64 -11.18
C ALA A 517 3.18 7.63 -12.71
N LEU A 518 2.50 6.75 -13.46
CA LEU A 518 2.53 6.73 -14.93
C LEU A 518 1.91 8.01 -15.52
N TYR A 519 0.78 8.46 -14.99
CA TYR A 519 0.12 9.71 -15.39
C TYR A 519 1.01 10.93 -15.16
N VAL A 520 1.67 11.02 -14.00
CA VAL A 520 2.62 12.11 -13.71
C VAL A 520 3.82 12.04 -14.66
N GLY A 521 4.37 10.85 -14.93
CA GLY A 521 5.45 10.67 -15.90
C GLY A 521 5.07 11.10 -17.31
N ASP A 522 3.87 10.78 -17.77
CA ASP A 522 3.33 11.25 -19.04
C ASP A 522 3.16 12.78 -19.05
N SER A 523 2.70 13.36 -17.94
CA SER A 523 2.56 14.81 -17.77
C SER A 523 3.92 15.53 -17.81
N ILE A 524 4.96 14.98 -17.18
CA ILE A 524 6.34 15.49 -17.26
C ILE A 524 6.82 15.44 -18.72
N LYS A 525 6.68 14.30 -19.42
CA LYS A 525 7.08 14.14 -20.82
C LYS A 525 6.45 15.19 -21.74
N LYS A 526 5.16 15.43 -21.58
CA LYS A 526 4.41 16.41 -22.37
C LYS A 526 4.83 17.87 -22.12
N ARG A 527 5.40 18.16 -20.96
CA ARG A 527 5.76 19.50 -20.51
C ARG A 527 7.27 19.75 -20.42
N LEU A 528 8.11 18.85 -20.94
CA LEU A 528 9.58 18.93 -20.79
C LEU A 528 10.15 20.29 -21.21
N ALA A 529 9.61 20.90 -22.30
CA ALA A 529 10.10 22.19 -22.80
C ALA A 529 9.83 23.37 -21.85
N ASN A 530 8.80 23.25 -20.99
CA ASN A 530 8.32 24.31 -20.08
C ASN A 530 8.21 23.80 -18.64
N LEU A 531 9.02 22.82 -18.26
CA LEU A 531 8.89 22.15 -16.96
C LEU A 531 9.15 23.11 -15.78
N PHE A 532 9.97 24.15 -16.02
CA PHE A 532 10.37 25.13 -15.01
C PHE A 532 9.58 26.46 -15.12
N ASP A 533 8.67 26.59 -16.08
CA ASP A 533 7.79 27.74 -16.21
C ASP A 533 6.59 27.61 -15.23
#